data_705c42623eaf0987e750f1bec217661e
#
_entry.id   705c42623eaf0987e750f1bec217661e
#
_cell.length_a   1.000
_cell.length_b   1.000
_cell.length_c   1.000
_cell.angle_alpha   90.00
_cell.angle_beta   90.00
_cell.angle_gamma   90.00
#
_symmetry.space_group_name_H-M   'P 1'
#
loop_
_entity.id
_entity.type
_entity.pdbx_description
1 polymer ?
#
loop_
_entity_poly.entity_id
_entity_poly.type
_entity_poly.pdbx_seq_one_letter_code
_entity_poly.pdbx_strand_id
1 'polypeptide(L)'
;MKRLATIALALTIPISACEKLARNMYDQQRYKPMRESRLFPDGTSARSPVPGTLAAASGTLAGASSGRHGADNELERARAQAASTNPYPVTMALLHRGQERFNIYCAPCHSPVGDGDGMVARRGFPHPPSYHDERLRQAPDRHFYDVMTNGYGIMRPYADRVSPEDRWAIVAYIRALQLSQYARIEDLK
;
A
#
# COMPACT_ATOMS: atom_id res chain seq x y z
N MET A 1 -2.38 42.83 38.91
CA MET A 1 -2.60 41.39 38.78
C MET A 1 -4.01 41.05 38.21
N LYS A 2 -5.09 41.62 38.68
CA LYS A 2 -6.47 41.32 38.16
C LYS A 2 -6.69 41.63 36.66
N ARG A 3 -6.12 42.70 36.14
CA ARG A 3 -6.23 43.12 34.73
C ARG A 3 -5.45 42.24 33.76
N LEU A 4 -4.31 41.66 34.18
CA LEU A 4 -3.55 40.68 33.39
C LEU A 4 -4.26 39.35 33.25
N ALA A 5 -4.96 38.88 34.32
CA ALA A 5 -5.73 37.65 34.29
C ALA A 5 -6.96 37.75 33.37
N THR A 6 -7.60 38.92 33.30
CA THR A 6 -8.74 39.16 32.40
C THR A 6 -8.34 39.22 30.94
N ILE A 7 -7.15 39.77 30.62
CA ILE A 7 -6.60 39.80 29.25
C ILE A 7 -6.18 38.41 28.81
N ALA A 8 -5.56 37.59 29.68
CA ALA A 8 -5.22 36.20 29.38
C ALA A 8 -6.43 35.34 29.10
N LEU A 9 -7.53 35.52 29.88
CA LEU A 9 -8.78 34.78 29.69
C LEU A 9 -9.48 35.20 28.39
N ALA A 10 -9.44 36.48 27.99
CA ALA A 10 -10.02 36.95 26.74
C ALA A 10 -9.28 36.48 25.48
N LEU A 11 -7.97 36.18 25.59
CA LEU A 11 -7.18 35.65 24.47
C LEU A 11 -7.35 34.15 24.23
N THR A 12 -7.78 33.39 25.25
CA THR A 12 -7.98 31.93 25.11
C THR A 12 -9.31 31.55 24.45
N ILE A 13 -10.33 32.40 24.51
CA ILE A 13 -11.65 32.14 23.94
C ILE A 13 -11.64 32.07 22.40
N PRO A 14 -10.94 32.93 21.64
CA PRO A 14 -10.93 32.88 20.18
C PRO A 14 -10.17 31.66 19.62
N ILE A 15 -9.20 31.11 20.35
CA ILE A 15 -8.43 29.94 19.88
C ILE A 15 -9.29 28.69 19.83
N SER A 16 -10.17 28.50 20.82
CA SER A 16 -11.15 27.39 20.83
C SER A 16 -12.26 27.53 19.79
N ALA A 17 -12.58 28.77 19.36
CA ALA A 17 -13.57 29.03 18.33
C ALA A 17 -13.07 28.71 16.92
N CYS A 18 -11.77 28.88 16.64
CA CYS A 18 -11.19 28.57 15.34
C CYS A 18 -11.23 27.06 15.01
N GLU A 19 -11.17 26.20 16.01
CA GLU A 19 -11.25 24.76 15.79
C GLU A 19 -12.64 24.32 15.28
N LYS A 20 -13.72 24.97 15.69
CA LYS A 20 -15.07 24.71 15.15
C LYS A 20 -15.30 25.30 13.78
N LEU A 21 -14.67 26.42 13.44
CA LEU A 21 -14.75 27.06 12.11
C LEU A 21 -13.94 26.32 11.04
N ALA A 22 -12.87 25.64 11.43
CA ALA A 22 -11.99 24.92 10.50
C ALA A 22 -12.47 23.48 10.16
N ARG A 23 -13.65 23.08 10.66
CA ARG A 23 -14.19 21.71 10.48
C ARG A 23 -14.97 21.49 9.18
N ASN A 24 -14.80 22.30 8.17
CA ASN A 24 -15.56 22.23 6.91
C ASN A 24 -15.51 20.88 6.19
N MET A 25 -14.50 20.05 6.47
CA MET A 25 -14.32 18.72 5.86
C MET A 25 -14.65 17.56 6.79
N TYR A 26 -14.97 17.82 8.07
CA TYR A 26 -15.27 16.75 9.04
C TYR A 26 -16.66 16.16 8.84
N ASP A 27 -17.65 17.00 8.57
CA ASP A 27 -19.02 16.60 8.34
C ASP A 27 -19.41 16.86 6.88
N GLN A 28 -19.01 15.92 6.03
CA GLN A 28 -19.37 15.93 4.62
C GLN A 28 -20.83 15.45 4.44
N GLN A 29 -21.48 15.88 3.36
CA GLN A 29 -22.83 15.46 2.97
C GLN A 29 -22.83 14.01 2.42
N ARG A 30 -22.29 13.08 3.21
CA ARG A 30 -22.33 11.64 2.93
C ARG A 30 -22.62 10.86 4.19
N TYR A 31 -23.28 9.74 4.07
CA TYR A 31 -23.42 8.82 5.17
C TYR A 31 -22.09 8.11 5.43
N LYS A 32 -21.64 8.15 6.68
CA LYS A 32 -20.54 7.32 7.16
C LYS A 32 -21.10 5.97 7.62
N PRO A 33 -20.33 4.89 7.61
CA PRO A 33 -20.75 3.64 8.23
C PRO A 33 -21.23 3.88 9.66
N MET A 34 -22.28 3.21 10.09
CA MET A 34 -22.90 3.32 11.42
C MET A 34 -23.56 4.68 11.74
N ARG A 35 -23.70 5.58 10.76
CA ARG A 35 -24.43 6.84 10.99
C ARG A 35 -25.94 6.62 10.82
N GLU A 36 -26.73 7.35 11.61
CA GLU A 36 -28.17 7.38 11.48
C GLU A 36 -28.59 7.95 10.11
N SER A 37 -29.61 7.35 9.49
CA SER A 37 -30.20 7.80 8.23
C SER A 37 -31.72 7.93 8.37
N ARG A 38 -32.22 9.09 7.96
CA ARG A 38 -33.67 9.34 7.87
C ARG A 38 -34.30 8.81 6.59
N LEU A 39 -33.47 8.35 5.63
CA LEU A 39 -33.95 7.81 4.36
C LEU A 39 -34.48 6.39 4.44
N PHE A 40 -34.11 5.66 5.49
CA PHE A 40 -34.48 4.26 5.67
C PHE A 40 -35.34 4.06 6.92
N PRO A 41 -36.38 3.20 6.84
CA PRO A 41 -37.31 2.99 7.95
C PRO A 41 -36.65 2.44 9.23
N ASP A 42 -35.52 1.71 9.08
CA ASP A 42 -34.72 1.15 10.17
C ASP A 42 -33.75 2.17 10.80
N GLY A 43 -33.73 3.39 10.29
CA GLY A 43 -32.87 4.46 10.80
C GLY A 43 -31.36 4.27 10.54
N THR A 44 -30.93 3.22 9.81
CA THR A 44 -29.52 2.93 9.63
C THR A 44 -29.04 3.30 8.23
N SER A 45 -27.82 3.85 8.13
CA SER A 45 -27.16 4.11 6.85
C SER A 45 -26.47 2.86 6.29
N ALA A 46 -26.16 1.88 7.15
CA ALA A 46 -25.58 0.60 6.76
C ALA A 46 -26.69 -0.32 6.22
N ARG A 47 -26.58 -0.74 4.96
CA ARG A 47 -27.56 -1.62 4.33
C ARG A 47 -27.05 -3.04 4.28
N SER A 48 -27.94 -4.00 4.53
CA SER A 48 -27.65 -5.41 4.26
C SER A 48 -27.39 -5.62 2.78
N PRO A 49 -26.43 -6.45 2.40
CA PRO A 49 -26.22 -6.83 1.01
C PRO A 49 -27.50 -7.38 0.38
N VAL A 50 -27.69 -7.14 -0.90
CA VAL A 50 -28.81 -7.73 -1.66
C VAL A 50 -28.72 -9.25 -1.58
N PRO A 51 -29.82 -9.99 -1.33
CA PRO A 51 -29.82 -11.45 -1.32
C PRO A 51 -29.17 -12.00 -2.60
N GLY A 52 -28.26 -12.98 -2.46
CA GLY A 52 -27.53 -13.58 -3.57
C GLY A 52 -26.22 -12.87 -3.94
N THR A 53 -25.87 -11.73 -3.29
CA THR A 53 -24.53 -11.13 -3.45
C THR A 53 -23.52 -11.84 -2.55
N LEU A 54 -22.37 -12.17 -3.13
CA LEU A 54 -21.22 -12.63 -2.37
C LEU A 54 -20.37 -11.40 -2.01
N ALA A 55 -20.10 -11.21 -0.72
CA ALA A 55 -19.13 -10.21 -0.31
C ALA A 55 -17.77 -10.56 -0.88
N ALA A 56 -17.09 -9.64 -1.53
CA ALA A 56 -15.66 -9.77 -1.78
C ALA A 56 -14.98 -10.05 -0.44
N ALA A 57 -14.12 -11.07 -0.39
CA ALA A 57 -13.54 -11.61 0.84
C ALA A 57 -13.16 -10.51 1.82
N SER A 58 -13.70 -10.61 3.02
CA SER A 58 -13.52 -9.63 4.08
C SER A 58 -12.05 -9.34 4.30
N GLY A 59 -11.65 -8.11 4.08
CA GLY A 59 -10.34 -7.60 4.47
C GLY A 59 -9.35 -7.36 3.36
N THR A 60 -9.64 -7.70 2.11
CA THR A 60 -8.75 -7.39 1.00
C THR A 60 -9.49 -6.72 -0.13
N LEU A 61 -9.26 -5.42 -0.32
CA LEU A 61 -9.62 -4.74 -1.56
C LEU A 61 -8.95 -5.39 -2.79
N ALA A 62 -7.93 -6.20 -2.57
CA ALA A 62 -7.31 -7.07 -3.57
C ALA A 62 -8.29 -8.11 -4.15
N GLY A 63 -9.32 -8.52 -3.40
CA GLY A 63 -10.40 -9.38 -3.91
C GLY A 63 -11.32 -8.69 -4.92
N ALA A 64 -11.42 -7.37 -4.88
CA ALA A 64 -12.32 -6.62 -5.77
C ALA A 64 -11.81 -6.55 -7.22
N SER A 65 -10.52 -6.67 -7.45
CA SER A 65 -9.94 -6.65 -8.80
C SER A 65 -9.95 -8.02 -9.50
N SER A 66 -10.25 -9.09 -8.78
CA SER A 66 -10.16 -10.45 -9.28
C SER A 66 -11.52 -11.13 -9.54
N GLY A 67 -12.54 -10.33 -9.78
CA GLY A 67 -13.93 -10.82 -9.97
C GLY A 67 -14.19 -11.69 -11.20
N ARG A 68 -13.23 -12.48 -11.67
CA ARG A 68 -13.42 -13.40 -12.80
C ARG A 68 -12.47 -14.59 -12.80
N HIS A 69 -12.22 -15.22 -11.63
CA HIS A 69 -11.31 -16.34 -11.72
C HIS A 69 -11.76 -17.45 -10.77
N GLY A 70 -12.12 -18.58 -11.34
CA GLY A 70 -12.55 -19.78 -10.63
C GLY A 70 -11.43 -20.47 -9.83
N ALA A 71 -11.67 -21.69 -9.42
CA ALA A 71 -10.80 -22.52 -8.57
C ALA A 71 -9.32 -22.59 -9.03
N ASP A 72 -9.06 -22.46 -10.34
CA ASP A 72 -7.70 -22.49 -10.91
C ASP A 72 -6.83 -21.36 -10.41
N ASN A 73 -7.42 -20.18 -10.13
CA ASN A 73 -6.67 -19.04 -9.64
C ASN A 73 -6.42 -19.07 -8.14
N GLU A 74 -7.25 -19.75 -7.38
CA GLU A 74 -7.01 -19.94 -5.95
C GLU A 74 -5.81 -20.87 -5.74
N LEU A 75 -5.72 -21.93 -6.52
CA LEU A 75 -4.55 -22.81 -6.53
C LEU A 75 -3.29 -22.09 -6.98
N GLU A 76 -3.37 -21.25 -8.01
CA GLU A 76 -2.24 -20.44 -8.48
C GLU A 76 -1.76 -19.45 -7.41
N ARG A 77 -2.70 -18.79 -6.74
CA ARG A 77 -2.39 -17.91 -5.60
C ARG A 77 -1.74 -18.65 -4.44
N ALA A 78 -2.24 -19.84 -4.11
CA ALA A 78 -1.66 -20.68 -3.08
C ALA A 78 -0.22 -21.09 -3.43
N ARG A 79 0.02 -21.47 -4.69
CA ARG A 79 1.38 -21.76 -5.20
C ARG A 79 2.29 -20.54 -5.11
N ALA A 80 1.82 -19.38 -5.55
CA ALA A 80 2.59 -18.14 -5.48
C ALA A 80 2.91 -17.75 -4.02
N GLN A 81 1.98 -17.97 -3.09
CA GLN A 81 2.22 -17.72 -1.67
C GLN A 81 3.22 -18.68 -1.04
N ALA A 82 3.22 -19.94 -1.45
CA ALA A 82 4.08 -20.98 -0.90
C ALA A 82 5.49 -21.00 -1.52
N ALA A 83 5.68 -20.41 -2.71
CA ALA A 83 6.93 -20.50 -3.46
C ALA A 83 8.10 -19.87 -2.71
N SER A 84 9.24 -20.55 -2.69
CA SER A 84 10.51 -20.03 -2.13
C SER A 84 11.30 -19.16 -3.12
N THR A 85 11.06 -19.36 -4.42
CA THR A 85 11.62 -18.59 -5.54
C THR A 85 10.48 -18.11 -6.43
N ASN A 86 10.76 -17.21 -7.36
CA ASN A 86 9.72 -16.72 -8.27
C ASN A 86 9.13 -17.90 -9.09
N PRO A 87 7.84 -18.22 -8.93
CA PRO A 87 7.21 -19.34 -9.63
C PRO A 87 6.88 -19.01 -11.08
N TYR A 88 7.04 -17.77 -11.52
CA TYR A 88 6.71 -17.32 -12.87
C TYR A 88 7.97 -17.19 -13.72
N PRO A 89 7.92 -17.56 -15.00
CA PRO A 89 9.03 -17.31 -15.91
C PRO A 89 9.25 -15.81 -16.06
N VAL A 90 10.54 -15.39 -16.00
CA VAL A 90 10.91 -13.99 -16.15
C VAL A 90 10.82 -13.61 -17.63
N THR A 91 9.71 -12.99 -18.00
CA THR A 91 9.43 -12.50 -19.35
C THR A 91 9.37 -10.98 -19.35
N MET A 92 9.46 -10.34 -20.50
CA MET A 92 9.26 -8.89 -20.62
C MET A 92 7.89 -8.46 -20.11
N ALA A 93 6.86 -9.26 -20.33
CA ALA A 93 5.51 -8.98 -19.84
C ALA A 93 5.47 -8.98 -18.29
N LEU A 94 6.14 -9.94 -17.64
CA LEU A 94 6.25 -9.98 -16.18
C LEU A 94 7.04 -8.77 -15.65
N LEU A 95 8.15 -8.41 -16.31
CA LEU A 95 8.96 -7.25 -15.92
C LEU A 95 8.19 -5.94 -16.04
N HIS A 96 7.47 -5.74 -17.14
CA HIS A 96 6.61 -4.55 -17.30
C HIS A 96 5.49 -4.50 -16.25
N ARG A 97 4.88 -5.63 -15.94
CA ARG A 97 3.90 -5.71 -14.87
C ARG A 97 4.53 -5.36 -13.51
N GLY A 98 5.71 -5.91 -13.23
CA GLY A 98 6.48 -5.61 -12.02
C GLY A 98 6.84 -4.13 -11.92
N GLN A 99 7.32 -3.53 -13.01
CA GLN A 99 7.62 -2.10 -13.09
C GLN A 99 6.42 -1.22 -12.81
N GLU A 100 5.28 -1.52 -13.46
CA GLU A 100 4.03 -0.79 -13.24
C GLU A 100 3.63 -0.81 -11.77
N ARG A 101 3.60 -1.99 -11.15
CA ARG A 101 3.22 -2.15 -9.75
C ARG A 101 4.23 -1.55 -8.79
N PHE A 102 5.51 -1.69 -9.07
CA PHE A 102 6.58 -1.07 -8.32
C PHE A 102 6.45 0.47 -8.32
N ASN A 103 6.21 1.06 -9.47
CA ASN A 103 6.07 2.51 -9.59
C ASN A 103 4.87 3.04 -8.81
N ILE A 104 3.77 2.29 -8.73
CA ILE A 104 2.57 2.67 -8.00
C ILE A 104 2.77 2.55 -6.48
N TYR A 105 3.29 1.41 -6.00
CA TYR A 105 3.25 1.07 -4.59
C TYR A 105 4.59 1.25 -3.86
N CYS A 106 5.72 1.12 -4.56
CA CYS A 106 7.05 1.04 -3.96
C CYS A 106 7.89 2.29 -4.20
N ALA A 107 7.90 2.80 -5.42
CA ALA A 107 8.73 3.93 -5.83
C ALA A 107 8.52 5.22 -5.00
N PRO A 108 7.32 5.53 -4.47
CA PRO A 108 7.18 6.71 -3.61
C PRO A 108 8.13 6.73 -2.40
N CYS A 109 8.46 5.56 -1.84
CA CYS A 109 9.43 5.43 -0.75
C CYS A 109 10.80 4.97 -1.25
N HIS A 110 10.85 3.97 -2.15
CA HIS A 110 12.08 3.31 -2.59
C HIS A 110 12.76 3.97 -3.80
N SER A 111 12.17 5.01 -4.38
CA SER A 111 12.59 5.65 -5.65
C SER A 111 12.37 4.76 -6.89
N PRO A 112 12.18 5.35 -8.08
CA PRO A 112 12.04 4.56 -9.32
C PRO A 112 13.25 3.71 -9.68
N VAL A 113 14.43 4.08 -9.20
CA VAL A 113 15.67 3.31 -9.42
C VAL A 113 16.03 2.39 -8.26
N GLY A 114 15.27 2.42 -7.16
CA GLY A 114 15.46 1.49 -6.05
C GLY A 114 16.58 1.85 -5.08
N ASP A 115 17.07 3.07 -5.08
CA ASP A 115 18.15 3.56 -4.21
C ASP A 115 17.68 3.98 -2.80
N GLY A 116 16.37 3.97 -2.55
CA GLY A 116 15.79 4.34 -1.26
C GLY A 116 15.54 5.85 -1.08
N ASP A 117 15.85 6.68 -2.08
CA ASP A 117 15.66 8.13 -2.04
C ASP A 117 14.34 8.57 -2.71
N GLY A 118 13.25 7.93 -2.32
CA GLY A 118 11.91 8.24 -2.82
C GLY A 118 11.36 9.56 -2.28
N MET A 119 10.30 10.07 -2.94
CA MET A 119 9.70 11.37 -2.58
C MET A 119 9.24 11.43 -1.11
N VAL A 120 8.73 10.33 -0.57
CA VAL A 120 8.24 10.26 0.81
C VAL A 120 9.42 10.34 1.79
N ALA A 121 10.54 9.68 1.48
CA ALA A 121 11.77 9.77 2.26
C ALA A 121 12.34 11.20 2.26
N ARG A 122 12.41 11.83 1.10
CA ARG A 122 12.84 13.24 0.96
C ARG A 122 11.97 14.23 1.75
N ARG A 123 10.76 13.86 2.11
CA ARG A 123 9.82 14.67 2.90
C ARG A 123 9.79 14.32 4.39
N GLY A 124 10.82 13.63 4.88
CA GLY A 124 11.03 13.39 6.31
C GLY A 124 10.65 12.00 6.81
N PHE A 125 10.26 11.10 5.92
CA PHE A 125 10.09 9.69 6.31
C PHE A 125 11.47 9.01 6.33
N PRO A 126 11.70 8.00 7.19
CA PRO A 126 12.96 7.28 7.20
C PRO A 126 13.27 6.65 5.85
N HIS A 127 14.51 6.81 5.40
CA HIS A 127 14.96 6.23 4.14
C HIS A 127 14.98 4.70 4.23
N PRO A 128 14.30 3.99 3.31
CA PRO A 128 14.48 2.56 3.20
C PRO A 128 15.89 2.24 2.67
N PRO A 129 16.43 1.05 2.97
CA PRO A 129 17.71 0.65 2.41
C PRO A 129 17.62 0.56 0.87
N SER A 130 18.73 0.86 0.21
CA SER A 130 18.86 0.69 -1.23
C SER A 130 18.76 -0.78 -1.62
N TYR A 131 18.01 -1.11 -2.67
CA TYR A 131 18.02 -2.46 -3.24
C TYR A 131 19.38 -2.85 -3.79
N HIS A 132 20.27 -1.88 -4.04
CA HIS A 132 21.62 -2.10 -4.55
C HIS A 132 22.64 -2.42 -3.46
N ASP A 133 22.27 -2.36 -2.18
CA ASP A 133 23.11 -2.79 -1.07
C ASP A 133 23.48 -4.28 -1.20
N GLU A 134 24.72 -4.63 -0.91
CA GLU A 134 25.24 -5.99 -1.00
C GLU A 134 24.36 -7.00 -0.26
N ARG A 135 23.93 -6.67 0.94
CA ARG A 135 23.03 -7.49 1.75
C ARG A 135 21.73 -7.83 1.02
N LEU A 136 21.13 -6.85 0.33
CA LEU A 136 19.86 -7.04 -0.40
C LEU A 136 20.08 -7.71 -1.76
N ARG A 137 21.20 -7.46 -2.41
CA ARG A 137 21.55 -8.19 -3.65
C ARG A 137 21.71 -9.69 -3.41
N GLN A 138 22.27 -10.07 -2.25
CA GLN A 138 22.46 -11.47 -1.86
C GLN A 138 21.22 -12.10 -1.21
N ALA A 139 20.24 -11.30 -0.81
CA ALA A 139 19.02 -11.82 -0.19
C ALA A 139 18.23 -12.69 -1.18
N PRO A 140 17.61 -13.79 -0.73
CA PRO A 140 16.75 -14.60 -1.61
C PRO A 140 15.50 -13.83 -2.06
N ASP A 141 14.93 -14.20 -3.19
CA ASP A 141 13.70 -13.60 -3.75
C ASP A 141 12.56 -13.62 -2.74
N ARG A 142 12.44 -14.69 -1.99
CA ARG A 142 11.46 -14.85 -0.93
C ARG A 142 11.53 -13.75 0.13
N HIS A 143 12.71 -13.23 0.43
CA HIS A 143 12.87 -12.14 1.39
C HIS A 143 12.06 -10.90 0.96
N PHE A 144 12.16 -10.50 -0.30
CA PHE A 144 11.40 -9.35 -0.82
C PHE A 144 9.90 -9.61 -0.80
N TYR A 145 9.49 -10.81 -1.19
CA TYR A 145 8.10 -11.23 -1.17
C TYR A 145 7.51 -11.18 0.24
N ASP A 146 8.23 -11.71 1.23
CA ASP A 146 7.78 -11.74 2.63
C ASP A 146 7.72 -10.36 3.25
N VAL A 147 8.70 -9.50 2.96
CA VAL A 147 8.68 -8.10 3.41
C VAL A 147 7.48 -7.34 2.84
N MET A 148 7.15 -7.53 1.56
CA MET A 148 5.93 -6.95 0.98
C MET A 148 4.65 -7.54 1.58
N THR A 149 4.67 -8.82 1.93
CA THR A 149 3.50 -9.52 2.48
C THR A 149 3.20 -9.11 3.92
N ASN A 150 4.23 -9.11 4.76
CA ASN A 150 4.09 -9.01 6.21
C ASN A 150 4.49 -7.63 6.76
N GLY A 151 5.15 -6.81 5.94
CA GLY A 151 5.84 -5.61 6.40
C GLY A 151 7.19 -5.92 7.05
N TYR A 152 7.97 -4.88 7.30
CA TYR A 152 9.22 -4.98 8.02
C TYR A 152 9.57 -3.63 8.67
N GLY A 153 9.78 -3.63 9.98
CA GLY A 153 10.04 -2.39 10.72
C GLY A 153 8.94 -1.37 10.53
N ILE A 154 9.25 -0.23 9.94
CA ILE A 154 8.28 0.84 9.66
C ILE A 154 7.47 0.60 8.37
N MET A 155 7.93 -0.27 7.48
CA MET A 155 7.23 -0.62 6.26
C MET A 155 5.98 -1.43 6.58
N ARG A 156 4.82 -0.95 6.18
CA ARG A 156 3.54 -1.63 6.37
C ARG A 156 3.37 -2.79 5.41
N PRO A 157 2.55 -3.80 5.76
CA PRO A 157 2.17 -4.87 4.83
C PRO A 157 1.44 -4.33 3.60
N TYR A 158 1.64 -4.96 2.45
CA TYR A 158 0.98 -4.67 1.18
C TYR A 158 0.13 -5.83 0.66
N ALA A 159 -0.04 -6.89 1.45
CA ALA A 159 -0.81 -8.07 1.05
C ALA A 159 -2.28 -7.77 0.73
N ASP A 160 -2.84 -6.71 1.31
CA ASP A 160 -4.22 -6.26 1.13
C ASP A 160 -4.46 -5.52 -0.20
N ARG A 161 -3.40 -5.04 -0.87
CA ARG A 161 -3.49 -4.20 -2.07
C ARG A 161 -2.63 -4.63 -3.24
N VAL A 162 -1.70 -5.56 -3.02
CA VAL A 162 -0.84 -6.13 -4.06
C VAL A 162 -1.03 -7.65 -4.05
N SER A 163 -1.53 -8.20 -5.16
CA SER A 163 -1.77 -9.64 -5.27
C SER A 163 -0.48 -10.47 -5.15
N PRO A 164 -0.55 -11.77 -4.79
CA PRO A 164 0.63 -12.63 -4.76
C PRO A 164 1.43 -12.63 -6.06
N GLU A 165 0.73 -12.67 -7.19
CA GLU A 165 1.32 -12.65 -8.54
C GLU A 165 2.06 -11.34 -8.79
N ASP A 166 1.43 -10.20 -8.44
CA ASP A 166 2.03 -8.88 -8.58
C ASP A 166 3.24 -8.70 -7.65
N ARG A 167 3.23 -9.28 -6.46
CA ARG A 167 4.40 -9.27 -5.57
C ARG A 167 5.59 -10.00 -6.19
N TRP A 168 5.37 -11.15 -6.85
CA TRP A 168 6.43 -11.85 -7.57
C TRP A 168 6.89 -11.10 -8.82
N ALA A 169 5.99 -10.41 -9.52
CA ALA A 169 6.36 -9.53 -10.63
C ALA A 169 7.24 -8.36 -10.15
N ILE A 170 6.91 -7.77 -8.99
CA ILE A 170 7.73 -6.74 -8.35
C ILE A 170 9.10 -7.30 -7.96
N VAL A 171 9.20 -8.51 -7.41
CA VAL A 171 10.49 -9.16 -7.11
C VAL A 171 11.33 -9.28 -8.37
N ALA A 172 10.76 -9.76 -9.47
CA ALA A 172 11.48 -9.85 -10.75
C ALA A 172 11.98 -8.48 -11.21
N TYR A 173 11.17 -7.43 -11.07
CA TYR A 173 11.58 -6.07 -11.42
C TYR A 173 12.68 -5.54 -10.51
N ILE A 174 12.64 -5.79 -9.19
CA ILE A 174 13.74 -5.44 -8.26
C ILE A 174 15.05 -6.10 -8.70
N ARG A 175 15.01 -7.37 -9.13
CA ARG A 175 16.20 -8.06 -9.66
C ARG A 175 16.71 -7.41 -10.94
N ALA A 176 15.82 -6.98 -11.82
CA ALA A 176 16.22 -6.22 -13.02
C ALA A 176 16.85 -4.87 -12.65
N LEU A 177 16.34 -4.15 -11.66
CA LEU A 177 16.97 -2.93 -11.15
C LEU A 177 18.38 -3.22 -10.59
N GLN A 178 18.54 -4.27 -9.79
CA GLN A 178 19.85 -4.67 -9.27
C GLN A 178 20.81 -5.00 -10.39
N LEU A 179 20.37 -5.76 -11.40
CA LEU A 179 21.20 -6.13 -12.56
C LEU A 179 21.61 -4.89 -13.35
N SER A 180 20.71 -3.94 -13.55
CA SER A 180 21.00 -2.71 -14.34
C SER A 180 22.15 -1.89 -13.78
N GLN A 181 22.43 -1.97 -12.48
CA GLN A 181 23.53 -1.26 -11.81
C GLN A 181 24.83 -2.05 -11.77
N TYR A 182 24.79 -3.37 -12.00
CA TYR A 182 25.92 -4.27 -11.84
C TYR A 182 26.17 -5.20 -13.04
N ALA A 183 25.39 -5.03 -14.12
CA ALA A 183 25.63 -5.80 -15.35
C ALA A 183 27.00 -5.48 -15.93
N ARG A 184 27.75 -6.51 -16.28
CA ARG A 184 28.99 -6.40 -17.02
C ARG A 184 28.71 -6.64 -18.50
N ILE A 185 29.54 -6.07 -19.38
CA ILE A 185 29.41 -6.27 -20.84
C ILE A 185 29.41 -7.76 -21.20
N GLU A 186 30.12 -8.58 -20.41
CA GLU A 186 30.21 -10.05 -20.55
C GLU A 186 28.85 -10.75 -20.33
N ASP A 187 27.97 -10.14 -19.54
CA ASP A 187 26.65 -10.69 -19.20
C ASP A 187 25.58 -10.42 -20.30
N LEU A 188 25.94 -9.66 -21.34
CA LEU A 188 25.05 -9.28 -22.46
C LEU A 188 25.13 -10.23 -23.68
N LYS A 189 25.60 -11.47 -23.50
CA LYS A 189 25.75 -12.47 -24.58
C LYS A 189 24.50 -13.32 -24.74
#